data_d6ad06bae61b94cb08fd7dff4da51e0e
#
_entry.id   d6ad06bae61b94cb08fd7dff4da51e0e
#
_cell.length_a   1.000
_cell.length_b   1.000
_cell.length_c   1.000
_cell.angle_alpha   90.00
_cell.angle_beta   90.00
_cell.angle_gamma   90.00
#
_symmetry.space_group_name_H-M   'P 1'
#
loop_
_entity.id
_entity.type
_entity.pdbx_description
1 polymer ?
#
loop_
_entity_poly.entity_id
_entity_poly.type
_entity_poly.pdbx_seq_one_letter_code
_entity_poly.pdbx_strand_id
1 'polypeptide(L)'
;MTIPPKSGDDFSGFAQAAADLGADVLAIQEVDHGLARSKNTFQTRDIAIAMGAKNWAFAPSIIGSPEGKWEKASNDIATNIESISAIDSGSYGIGIISKIKVLKWHRLNLGRSIVGMPLLIPDTETGKAKAIYIKDEPRVALAAKLENGWTVINTHLSFVPGMNLYQLSKLKKWADSFGEKVLLLGDFNLPGGIPTIGSNWQSLHVQNTYPSWKPKIQFDYILSKGVALKDVIQVPTTKSAISDHLPLTIEID
;
A
#
# COMPACT_ATOMS: atom_id res chain seq x y z
N MET A 1 -5.79 -6.99 -4.31
CA MET A 1 -5.62 -7.40 -5.74
C MET A 1 -6.37 -6.39 -6.56
N THR A 2 -5.66 -5.47 -7.20
CA THR A 2 -6.30 -4.66 -8.24
C THR A 2 -6.76 -5.62 -9.32
N ILE A 3 -8.08 -5.71 -9.55
CA ILE A 3 -8.57 -6.35 -10.78
C ILE A 3 -7.87 -5.57 -11.90
N PRO A 4 -7.01 -6.20 -12.72
CA PRO A 4 -6.40 -5.47 -13.82
C PRO A 4 -7.55 -4.87 -14.62
N PRO A 5 -7.49 -3.58 -14.97
CA PRO A 5 -8.52 -2.97 -15.79
C PRO A 5 -8.70 -3.84 -17.03
N LYS A 6 -9.94 -4.08 -17.44
CA LYS A 6 -10.24 -4.85 -18.65
C LYS A 6 -9.40 -4.28 -19.80
N SER A 7 -8.94 -5.13 -20.70
CA SER A 7 -8.13 -4.69 -21.84
C SER A 7 -8.86 -3.56 -22.58
N GLY A 8 -8.32 -2.34 -22.49
CA GLY A 8 -8.94 -1.13 -23.03
C GLY A 8 -9.17 -0.01 -22.01
N ASP A 9 -9.11 -0.29 -20.71
CA ASP A 9 -9.27 0.74 -19.70
C ASP A 9 -8.06 1.70 -19.71
N ASP A 10 -8.37 2.98 -19.66
CA ASP A 10 -7.38 4.04 -19.67
C ASP A 10 -6.76 4.21 -18.27
N PHE A 11 -5.48 3.85 -18.13
CA PHE A 11 -4.75 4.08 -16.88
C PHE A 11 -4.58 5.55 -16.50
N SER A 12 -4.94 6.50 -17.39
CA SER A 12 -4.95 7.93 -17.06
C SER A 12 -5.97 8.24 -15.95
N GLY A 13 -7.09 7.52 -15.90
CA GLY A 13 -8.09 7.64 -14.86
C GLY A 13 -7.59 7.20 -13.47
N PHE A 14 -6.61 6.31 -13.39
CA PHE A 14 -6.07 5.84 -12.13
C PHE A 14 -5.35 6.94 -11.34
N ALA A 15 -4.45 7.67 -12.01
CA ALA A 15 -3.70 8.74 -11.37
C ALA A 15 -4.63 9.89 -10.94
N GLN A 16 -5.62 10.24 -11.76
CA GLN A 16 -6.60 11.26 -11.42
C GLN A 16 -7.49 10.84 -10.25
N ALA A 17 -8.00 9.61 -10.24
CA ALA A 17 -8.82 9.11 -9.14
C ALA A 17 -8.06 9.08 -7.79
N ALA A 18 -6.77 8.82 -7.81
CA ALA A 18 -5.92 8.92 -6.62
C ALA A 18 -5.70 10.38 -6.20
N ALA A 19 -5.54 11.30 -7.15
CA ALA A 19 -5.41 12.73 -6.87
C ALA A 19 -6.69 13.36 -6.31
N ASP A 20 -7.85 12.88 -6.76
CA ASP A 20 -9.17 13.35 -6.33
C ASP A 20 -9.48 13.03 -4.84
N LEU A 21 -8.68 12.16 -4.20
CA LEU A 21 -8.74 11.96 -2.75
C LEU A 21 -8.33 13.21 -1.97
N GLY A 22 -7.63 14.16 -2.60
CA GLY A 22 -7.24 15.44 -2.00
C GLY A 22 -6.18 15.34 -0.90
N ALA A 23 -5.59 14.17 -0.69
CA ALA A 23 -4.64 13.93 0.39
C ALA A 23 -3.33 14.73 0.22
N ASP A 24 -2.74 15.16 1.35
CA ASP A 24 -1.39 15.72 1.39
C ASP A 24 -0.33 14.63 1.32
N VAL A 25 -0.62 13.47 1.90
CA VAL A 25 0.23 12.27 1.83
C VAL A 25 -0.63 11.07 1.46
N LEU A 26 -0.23 10.35 0.43
CA LEU A 26 -0.91 9.17 -0.07
C LEU A 26 0.03 7.95 -0.01
N ALA A 27 -0.44 6.89 0.62
CA ALA A 27 0.20 5.57 0.65
C ALA A 27 -0.55 4.62 -0.28
N ILE A 28 0.16 3.98 -1.19
CA ILE A 28 -0.41 3.11 -2.21
C ILE A 28 0.28 1.74 -2.20
N GLN A 29 -0.51 0.70 -2.42
CA GLN A 29 -0.06 -0.67 -2.49
C GLN A 29 -0.39 -1.25 -3.86
N GLU A 30 0.27 -2.36 -4.20
CA GLU A 30 0.05 -3.09 -5.46
C GLU A 30 0.28 -2.25 -6.71
N VAL A 31 1.32 -1.43 -6.71
CA VAL A 31 1.63 -0.54 -7.83
C VAL A 31 2.76 -1.05 -8.69
N ASP A 32 2.60 -0.82 -9.98
CA ASP A 32 3.55 -1.18 -11.02
C ASP A 32 4.53 -0.04 -11.34
N HIS A 33 5.74 -0.45 -11.68
CA HIS A 33 6.77 0.42 -12.22
C HIS A 33 7.34 -0.23 -13.49
N GLY A 34 6.94 0.27 -14.66
CA GLY A 34 7.44 -0.21 -15.96
C GLY A 34 7.02 -1.63 -16.35
N LEU A 35 5.90 -2.16 -15.83
CA LEU A 35 5.38 -3.46 -16.24
C LEU A 35 4.50 -3.36 -17.49
N ALA A 36 4.64 -4.33 -18.40
CA ALA A 36 3.88 -4.38 -19.65
C ALA A 36 2.36 -4.46 -19.40
N ARG A 37 1.92 -5.13 -18.33
CA ARG A 37 0.49 -5.26 -17.96
C ARG A 37 -0.15 -3.90 -17.65
N SER A 38 0.62 -2.95 -17.18
CA SER A 38 0.21 -1.56 -16.93
C SER A 38 0.70 -0.59 -18.02
N LYS A 39 0.94 -1.07 -19.25
CA LYS A 39 1.43 -0.26 -20.38
C LYS A 39 2.73 0.48 -20.08
N ASN A 40 3.63 -0.13 -19.29
CA ASN A 40 4.90 0.42 -18.86
C ASN A 40 4.78 1.76 -18.10
N THR A 41 3.67 1.99 -17.41
CA THR A 41 3.47 3.18 -16.57
C THR A 41 4.34 3.12 -15.31
N PHE A 42 4.66 4.28 -14.77
CA PHE A 42 5.29 4.41 -13.45
C PHE A 42 4.24 4.96 -12.47
N GLN A 43 3.36 4.08 -12.00
CA GLN A 43 2.13 4.46 -11.31
C GLN A 43 2.35 5.43 -10.14
N THR A 44 3.36 5.20 -9.30
CA THR A 44 3.68 6.12 -8.18
C THR A 44 4.04 7.53 -8.67
N ARG A 45 4.86 7.64 -9.72
CA ARG A 45 5.25 8.93 -10.31
C ARG A 45 4.05 9.60 -10.98
N ASP A 46 3.27 8.85 -11.72
CA ASP A 46 2.15 9.38 -12.50
C ASP A 46 1.07 9.94 -11.55
N ILE A 47 0.81 9.27 -10.42
CA ILE A 47 -0.04 9.80 -9.34
C ILE A 47 0.58 11.06 -8.72
N ALA A 48 1.89 11.07 -8.45
CA ALA A 48 2.55 12.25 -7.89
C ALA A 48 2.39 13.48 -8.79
N ILE A 49 2.51 13.30 -10.10
CA ILE A 49 2.27 14.35 -11.08
C ILE A 49 0.81 14.84 -11.01
N ALA A 50 -0.16 13.93 -11.01
CA ALA A 50 -1.58 14.27 -10.93
C ALA A 50 -1.95 15.01 -9.62
N MET A 51 -1.33 14.63 -8.51
CA MET A 51 -1.49 15.29 -7.21
C MET A 51 -0.79 16.65 -7.12
N GLY A 52 0.10 16.99 -8.06
CA GLY A 52 1.02 18.13 -7.94
C GLY A 52 2.05 17.97 -6.82
N ALA A 53 2.32 16.72 -6.40
CA ALA A 53 3.23 16.41 -5.32
C ALA A 53 4.69 16.38 -5.79
N LYS A 54 5.59 17.02 -5.02
CA LYS A 54 7.01 17.11 -5.37
C LYS A 54 7.85 15.96 -4.79
N ASN A 55 7.30 15.22 -3.83
CA ASN A 55 8.02 14.13 -3.18
C ASN A 55 7.27 12.83 -3.40
N TRP A 56 7.97 11.83 -3.87
CA TRP A 56 7.44 10.47 -3.96
C TRP A 56 8.58 9.46 -3.88
N ALA A 57 8.25 8.26 -3.43
CA ALA A 57 9.14 7.11 -3.49
C ALA A 57 8.36 5.84 -3.79
N PHE A 58 9.00 4.96 -4.53
CA PHE A 58 8.55 3.61 -4.82
C PHE A 58 9.54 2.60 -4.28
N ALA A 59 9.05 1.61 -3.53
CA ALA A 59 9.83 0.49 -2.99
C ALA A 59 9.37 -0.81 -3.65
N PRO A 60 10.14 -1.35 -4.61
CA PRO A 60 9.80 -2.63 -5.23
C PRO A 60 9.91 -3.78 -4.23
N SER A 61 8.95 -4.68 -4.23
CA SER A 61 9.02 -5.96 -3.51
C SER A 61 9.60 -7.05 -4.40
N ILE A 62 9.23 -7.03 -5.69
CA ILE A 62 9.67 -7.97 -6.72
C ILE A 62 10.04 -7.24 -8.01
N ILE A 63 10.94 -7.86 -8.78
CA ILE A 63 11.21 -7.56 -10.18
C ILE A 63 10.41 -8.57 -11.01
N GLY A 64 9.62 -8.09 -11.96
CA GLY A 64 8.65 -8.89 -12.71
C GLY A 64 7.23 -8.71 -12.22
N SER A 65 6.30 -9.52 -12.74
CA SER A 65 4.87 -9.45 -12.41
C SER A 65 4.48 -10.47 -11.36
N PRO A 66 3.65 -10.12 -10.36
CA PRO A 66 3.15 -11.07 -9.36
C PRO A 66 2.35 -12.22 -9.96
N GLU A 67 1.75 -12.03 -11.15
CA GLU A 67 1.01 -13.06 -11.90
C GLU A 67 1.92 -13.98 -12.72
N GLY A 68 3.19 -13.62 -12.86
CA GLY A 68 4.14 -14.31 -13.73
C GLY A 68 5.39 -14.78 -13.00
N LYS A 69 6.51 -14.73 -13.72
CA LYS A 69 7.83 -14.96 -13.13
C LYS A 69 8.32 -13.68 -12.48
N TRP A 70 8.84 -13.80 -11.29
CA TRP A 70 9.42 -12.68 -10.57
C TRP A 70 10.63 -13.13 -9.74
N GLU A 71 11.48 -12.17 -9.44
CA GLU A 71 12.60 -12.28 -8.52
C GLU A 71 12.44 -11.28 -7.38
N LYS A 72 13.11 -11.56 -6.26
CA LYS A 72 13.15 -10.62 -5.14
C LYS A 72 13.86 -9.33 -5.59
N ALA A 73 13.22 -8.19 -5.37
CA ALA A 73 13.85 -6.90 -5.64
C ALA A 73 15.05 -6.64 -4.72
N SER A 74 15.98 -5.81 -5.20
CA SER A 74 17.04 -5.21 -4.39
C SER A 74 16.47 -4.32 -3.28
N ASN A 75 17.34 -3.71 -2.49
CA ASN A 75 16.91 -2.78 -1.43
C ASN A 75 16.70 -1.35 -1.93
N ASP A 76 16.75 -1.14 -3.22
CA ASP A 76 16.67 0.18 -3.83
C ASP A 76 15.27 0.78 -3.66
N ILE A 77 15.23 2.10 -3.67
CA ILE A 77 14.03 2.94 -3.65
C ILE A 77 14.16 3.88 -4.85
N ALA A 78 13.17 3.89 -5.73
CA ALA A 78 13.08 4.92 -6.74
C ALA A 78 12.44 6.17 -6.12
N THR A 79 13.04 7.33 -6.33
CA THR A 79 12.52 8.62 -5.84
C THR A 79 12.54 9.66 -6.94
N ASN A 80 11.86 10.76 -6.71
CA ASN A 80 11.91 11.92 -7.61
C ASN A 80 13.28 12.61 -7.69
N ILE A 81 14.19 12.30 -6.76
CA ILE A 81 15.52 12.95 -6.62
C ILE A 81 16.61 12.05 -7.21
N GLU A 82 16.47 10.74 -7.05
CA GLU A 82 17.45 9.77 -7.55
C GLU A 82 16.89 9.11 -8.81
N SER A 83 17.72 9.05 -9.83
CA SER A 83 17.32 8.61 -11.16
C SER A 83 16.58 7.27 -11.15
N ILE A 84 15.51 7.23 -11.90
CA ILE A 84 14.71 6.05 -12.27
C ILE A 84 15.59 4.87 -12.78
N SER A 85 16.83 5.14 -13.19
CA SER A 85 17.79 4.17 -13.73
C SER A 85 18.20 3.03 -12.80
N ALA A 86 17.93 3.14 -11.49
CA ALA A 86 18.21 2.05 -10.55
C ALA A 86 17.19 0.88 -10.66
N ILE A 87 16.07 1.07 -11.37
CA ILE A 87 15.00 0.07 -11.54
C ILE A 87 14.60 0.02 -13.02
N ASP A 88 15.54 -0.40 -13.87
CA ASP A 88 15.32 -0.52 -15.33
C ASP A 88 14.42 -1.72 -15.70
N SER A 89 14.21 -2.64 -14.77
CA SER A 89 13.36 -3.81 -14.98
C SER A 89 11.97 -3.56 -14.42
N GLY A 90 10.93 -3.96 -15.16
CA GLY A 90 9.56 -3.90 -14.67
C GLY A 90 9.43 -4.51 -13.28
N SER A 91 8.82 -3.80 -12.34
CA SER A 91 8.76 -4.18 -10.94
C SER A 91 7.40 -3.83 -10.32
N TYR A 92 7.12 -4.45 -9.18
CA TYR A 92 5.87 -4.30 -8.44
C TYR A 92 6.17 -4.08 -6.95
N GLY A 93 5.41 -3.22 -6.31
CA GLY A 93 5.65 -2.88 -4.92
C GLY A 93 4.66 -1.90 -4.31
N ILE A 94 5.21 -0.99 -3.49
CA ILE A 94 4.43 0.02 -2.77
C ILE A 94 5.03 1.40 -2.97
N GLY A 95 4.19 2.44 -2.84
CA GLY A 95 4.61 3.83 -3.00
C GLY A 95 4.11 4.74 -1.89
N ILE A 96 4.82 5.84 -1.67
CA ILE A 96 4.35 7.01 -0.90
C ILE A 96 4.52 8.24 -1.77
N ILE A 97 3.48 9.06 -1.81
CA ILE A 97 3.46 10.37 -2.49
C ILE A 97 3.17 11.43 -1.43
N SER A 98 3.86 12.56 -1.47
CA SER A 98 3.70 13.63 -0.49
C SER A 98 3.82 15.02 -1.09
N LYS A 99 2.84 15.89 -0.81
CA LYS A 99 2.93 17.34 -1.03
C LYS A 99 3.84 17.99 0.02
N ILE A 100 3.89 17.40 1.21
CA ILE A 100 4.78 17.83 2.29
C ILE A 100 6.20 17.36 1.99
N LYS A 101 7.19 18.21 2.23
CA LYS A 101 8.60 17.87 1.96
C LYS A 101 9.05 16.67 2.78
N VAL A 102 9.66 15.70 2.11
CA VAL A 102 10.25 14.52 2.74
C VAL A 102 11.73 14.77 2.99
N LEU A 103 12.13 14.63 4.25
CA LEU A 103 13.53 14.83 4.68
C LEU A 103 14.35 13.57 4.44
N LYS A 104 13.74 12.40 4.62
CA LYS A 104 14.43 11.11 4.46
C LYS A 104 13.46 9.98 4.17
N TRP A 105 13.90 9.10 3.28
CA TRP A 105 13.25 7.84 2.97
C TRP A 105 13.94 6.68 3.69
N HIS A 106 13.17 5.71 4.15
CA HIS A 106 13.68 4.48 4.75
C HIS A 106 12.91 3.28 4.24
N ARG A 107 13.57 2.13 4.17
CA ARG A 107 12.97 0.87 3.73
C ARG A 107 13.26 -0.24 4.74
N LEU A 108 12.28 -1.12 4.94
CA LEU A 108 12.42 -2.35 5.69
C LEU A 108 11.94 -3.54 4.85
N ASN A 109 12.76 -4.59 4.77
CA ASN A 109 12.32 -5.86 4.20
C ASN A 109 11.61 -6.68 5.27
N LEU A 110 10.39 -7.09 4.98
CA LEU A 110 9.56 -7.86 5.92
C LEU A 110 9.68 -9.37 5.70
N GLY A 111 10.21 -9.79 4.53
CA GLY A 111 10.29 -11.20 4.16
C GLY A 111 9.01 -11.69 3.49
N ARG A 112 8.89 -13.01 3.33
CA ARG A 112 7.72 -13.69 2.77
C ARG A 112 7.51 -15.04 3.44
N SER A 113 6.33 -15.61 3.29
CA SER A 113 6.10 -17.02 3.59
C SER A 113 6.83 -17.91 2.56
N ILE A 114 7.32 -19.08 3.01
CA ILE A 114 7.88 -20.10 2.12
C ILE A 114 6.76 -20.79 1.34
N VAL A 115 5.58 -20.90 1.96
CA VAL A 115 4.38 -21.48 1.37
C VAL A 115 3.42 -20.39 0.94
N GLY A 116 2.71 -20.63 -0.17
CA GLY A 116 1.55 -19.85 -0.54
C GLY A 116 0.28 -20.43 0.09
N MET A 117 -0.86 -19.91 -0.32
CA MET A 117 -2.15 -20.47 0.06
C MET A 117 -3.18 -20.34 -1.08
N PRO A 118 -4.23 -21.16 -1.08
CA PRO A 118 -5.34 -20.99 -2.02
C PRO A 118 -6.13 -19.72 -1.64
N LEU A 119 -6.33 -18.86 -2.63
CA LEU A 119 -7.27 -17.74 -2.53
C LEU A 119 -8.51 -18.01 -3.39
N LEU A 120 -9.66 -17.61 -2.88
CA LEU A 120 -10.91 -17.66 -3.63
C LEU A 120 -11.02 -16.39 -4.46
N ILE A 121 -10.87 -16.51 -5.76
CA ILE A 121 -10.98 -15.40 -6.70
C ILE A 121 -12.33 -15.53 -7.41
N PRO A 122 -13.13 -14.45 -7.51
CA PRO A 122 -14.34 -14.46 -8.30
C PRO A 122 -14.01 -14.78 -9.76
N ASP A 123 -14.62 -15.82 -10.30
CA ASP A 123 -14.57 -16.13 -11.73
C ASP A 123 -15.58 -15.23 -12.43
N THR A 124 -15.11 -14.32 -13.26
CA THR A 124 -15.93 -13.34 -13.96
C THR A 124 -16.81 -13.97 -15.05
N GLU A 125 -16.46 -15.17 -15.53
CA GLU A 125 -17.21 -15.87 -16.57
C GLU A 125 -18.36 -16.70 -15.98
N THR A 126 -18.14 -17.33 -14.84
CA THR A 126 -19.13 -18.27 -14.26
C THR A 126 -19.86 -17.69 -13.04
N GLY A 127 -19.42 -16.57 -12.49
CA GLY A 127 -19.94 -15.98 -11.25
C GLY A 127 -19.64 -16.81 -10.00
N LYS A 128 -18.87 -17.90 -10.12
CA LYS A 128 -18.46 -18.79 -9.02
C LYS A 128 -17.08 -18.40 -8.53
N ALA A 129 -16.79 -18.71 -7.26
CA ALA A 129 -15.44 -18.55 -6.73
C ALA A 129 -14.55 -19.72 -7.19
N LYS A 130 -13.36 -19.40 -7.73
CA LYS A 130 -12.33 -20.38 -8.09
C LYS A 130 -11.19 -20.28 -7.09
N ALA A 131 -10.76 -21.41 -6.54
CA ALA A 131 -9.58 -21.47 -5.69
C ALA A 131 -8.32 -21.50 -6.59
N ILE A 132 -7.45 -20.52 -6.42
CA ILE A 132 -6.15 -20.45 -7.09
C ILE A 132 -5.07 -20.43 -6.02
N TYR A 133 -4.07 -21.32 -6.15
CA TYR A 133 -2.91 -21.31 -5.27
C TYR A 133 -1.97 -20.17 -5.65
N ILE A 134 -1.76 -19.24 -4.72
CA ILE A 134 -0.90 -18.08 -4.92
C ILE A 134 0.33 -18.23 -4.01
N LYS A 135 1.51 -18.11 -4.60
CA LYS A 135 2.76 -18.02 -3.86
C LYS A 135 2.86 -16.68 -3.17
N ASP A 136 3.28 -16.67 -1.90
CA ASP A 136 3.56 -15.42 -1.21
C ASP A 136 4.79 -14.74 -1.81
N GLU A 137 4.71 -13.44 -1.93
CA GLU A 137 5.78 -12.60 -2.45
C GLU A 137 6.51 -11.85 -1.31
N PRO A 138 7.76 -11.41 -1.52
CA PRO A 138 8.45 -10.58 -0.55
C PRO A 138 7.66 -9.32 -0.24
N ARG A 139 7.55 -8.98 1.05
CA ARG A 139 6.89 -7.76 1.51
C ARG A 139 7.90 -6.76 2.02
N VAL A 140 7.58 -5.49 1.84
CA VAL A 140 8.43 -4.37 2.23
C VAL A 140 7.59 -3.32 2.96
N ALA A 141 8.27 -2.49 3.75
CA ALA A 141 7.71 -1.26 4.27
C ALA A 141 8.56 -0.08 3.78
N LEU A 142 7.91 1.02 3.47
CA LEU A 142 8.50 2.28 3.03
C LEU A 142 8.12 3.37 4.04
N ALA A 143 9.09 4.13 4.54
CA ALA A 143 8.83 5.23 5.44
C ALA A 143 9.32 6.56 4.87
N ALA A 144 8.49 7.59 5.03
CA ALA A 144 8.77 8.97 4.70
C ALA A 144 8.84 9.80 6.00
N LYS A 145 10.03 10.33 6.33
CA LYS A 145 10.17 11.31 7.41
C LYS A 145 9.88 12.70 6.85
N LEU A 146 8.78 13.31 7.29
CA LEU A 146 8.29 14.59 6.80
C LEU A 146 8.90 15.77 7.57
N GLU A 147 8.95 16.94 6.94
CA GLU A 147 9.48 18.17 7.57
C GLU A 147 8.62 18.68 8.74
N ASN A 148 7.32 18.35 8.77
CA ASN A 148 6.41 18.68 9.88
C ASN A 148 6.57 17.75 11.10
N GLY A 149 7.57 16.84 11.08
CA GLY A 149 7.91 15.94 12.17
C GLY A 149 7.17 14.60 12.15
N TRP A 150 6.20 14.39 11.28
CA TRP A 150 5.55 13.09 11.11
C TRP A 150 6.42 12.10 10.35
N THR A 151 6.29 10.84 10.69
CA THR A 151 6.80 9.73 9.87
C THR A 151 5.61 8.92 9.38
N VAL A 152 5.45 8.83 8.08
CA VAL A 152 4.42 8.01 7.43
C VAL A 152 5.06 6.74 6.91
N ILE A 153 4.52 5.59 7.32
CA ILE A 153 5.02 4.26 6.94
C ILE A 153 3.93 3.55 6.16
N ASN A 154 4.25 3.13 4.94
CA ASN A 154 3.39 2.32 4.08
C ASN A 154 3.85 0.87 4.07
N THR A 155 2.92 -0.06 4.01
CA THR A 155 3.17 -1.49 3.84
C THR A 155 2.03 -2.20 3.14
N HIS A 156 2.33 -3.40 2.62
CA HIS A 156 1.36 -4.41 2.24
C HIS A 156 1.83 -5.74 2.82
N LEU A 157 1.14 -6.26 3.84
CA LEU A 157 1.53 -7.48 4.52
C LEU A 157 1.12 -8.74 3.73
N SER A 158 1.74 -9.86 4.06
CA SER A 158 1.38 -11.16 3.49
C SER A 158 -0.08 -11.51 3.77
N PHE A 159 -0.73 -12.16 2.81
CA PHE A 159 -2.06 -12.75 3.01
C PHE A 159 -2.00 -14.12 3.74
N VAL A 160 -0.80 -14.66 3.97
CA VAL A 160 -0.61 -15.96 4.65
C VAL A 160 -0.72 -15.78 6.15
N PRO A 161 -1.69 -16.45 6.81
CA PRO A 161 -1.86 -16.38 8.27
C PRO A 161 -0.59 -16.73 9.02
N GLY A 162 -0.32 -16.01 10.10
CA GLY A 162 0.91 -16.13 10.88
C GLY A 162 2.08 -15.36 10.31
N MET A 163 2.29 -15.37 8.97
CA MET A 163 3.30 -14.54 8.34
C MET A 163 2.96 -13.05 8.43
N ASN A 164 1.71 -12.69 8.19
CA ASN A 164 1.23 -11.31 8.39
C ASN A 164 1.40 -10.82 9.83
N LEU A 165 1.13 -11.66 10.84
CA LEU A 165 1.35 -11.33 12.25
C LEU A 165 2.83 -11.13 12.58
N TYR A 166 3.69 -12.00 12.07
CA TYR A 166 5.15 -11.85 12.21
C TYR A 166 5.63 -10.54 11.56
N GLN A 167 5.18 -10.27 10.35
CA GLN A 167 5.53 -9.04 9.62
C GLN A 167 5.01 -7.80 10.36
N LEU A 168 3.79 -7.82 10.89
CA LEU A 168 3.22 -6.74 11.68
C LEU A 168 4.03 -6.46 12.95
N SER A 169 4.44 -7.51 13.66
CA SER A 169 5.28 -7.38 14.86
C SER A 169 6.62 -6.71 14.53
N LYS A 170 7.28 -7.18 13.46
CA LYS A 170 8.53 -6.61 12.97
C LYS A 170 8.38 -5.15 12.54
N LEU A 171 7.27 -4.85 11.86
CA LEU A 171 6.94 -3.52 11.36
C LEU A 171 6.70 -2.54 12.50
N LYS A 172 5.91 -2.91 13.52
CA LYS A 172 5.65 -2.08 14.69
C LYS A 172 6.94 -1.79 15.47
N LYS A 173 7.78 -2.79 15.68
CA LYS A 173 9.09 -2.60 16.32
C LYS A 173 9.98 -1.62 15.54
N TRP A 174 9.94 -1.68 14.20
CA TRP A 174 10.66 -0.73 13.37
C TRP A 174 10.03 0.67 13.44
N ALA A 175 8.72 0.76 13.41
CA ALA A 175 7.98 2.01 13.52
C ALA A 175 8.28 2.73 14.86
N ASP A 176 8.46 1.98 15.95
CA ASP A 176 8.82 2.53 17.27
C ASP A 176 10.16 3.27 17.25
N SER A 177 11.07 2.95 16.33
CA SER A 177 12.36 3.65 16.20
C SER A 177 12.26 5.08 15.64
N PHE A 178 11.09 5.46 15.10
CA PHE A 178 10.84 6.81 14.56
C PHE A 178 10.22 7.77 15.58
N GLY A 179 9.92 7.32 16.80
CA GLY A 179 9.31 8.14 17.85
C GLY A 179 7.80 8.01 17.93
N GLU A 180 7.12 9.09 18.39
CA GLU A 180 5.67 9.03 18.65
C GLU A 180 4.79 9.51 17.48
N LYS A 181 5.27 10.48 16.71
CA LYS A 181 4.53 11.01 15.54
C LYS A 181 4.68 10.07 14.34
N VAL A 182 4.06 8.89 14.44
CA VAL A 182 4.12 7.86 13.41
C VAL A 182 2.72 7.45 12.98
N LEU A 183 2.49 7.47 11.67
CA LEU A 183 1.34 6.86 11.01
C LEU A 183 1.80 5.60 10.27
N LEU A 184 1.17 4.48 10.58
CA LEU A 184 1.42 3.21 9.94
C LEU A 184 0.20 2.84 9.09
N LEU A 185 0.38 2.87 7.77
CA LEU A 185 -0.67 2.75 6.76
C LEU A 185 -0.51 1.49 5.93
N GLY A 186 -1.60 0.99 5.38
CA GLY A 186 -1.57 0.00 4.32
C GLY A 186 -2.58 -1.13 4.45
N ASP A 187 -2.48 -2.06 3.50
CA ASP A 187 -3.20 -3.34 3.56
C ASP A 187 -2.43 -4.32 4.46
N PHE A 188 -3.02 -4.65 5.59
CA PHE A 188 -2.39 -5.56 6.55
C PHE A 188 -2.82 -7.02 6.36
N ASN A 189 -3.79 -7.29 5.48
CA ASN A 189 -4.37 -8.63 5.31
C ASN A 189 -4.78 -9.29 6.64
N LEU A 190 -5.17 -8.48 7.63
CA LEU A 190 -5.57 -8.89 8.98
C LEU A 190 -6.94 -8.29 9.29
N PRO A 191 -8.00 -9.11 9.41
CA PRO A 191 -9.36 -8.61 9.63
C PRO A 191 -9.62 -8.20 11.08
N GLY A 192 -10.77 -7.52 11.30
CA GLY A 192 -11.44 -7.44 12.59
C GLY A 192 -10.66 -6.77 13.72
N GLY A 193 -9.82 -5.79 13.41
CA GLY A 193 -9.08 -5.07 14.44
C GLY A 193 -7.87 -5.84 15.01
N ILE A 194 -7.56 -7.03 14.50
CA ILE A 194 -6.38 -7.81 14.89
C ILE A 194 -5.10 -6.95 14.95
N PRO A 195 -4.87 -5.99 14.04
CA PRO A 195 -3.66 -5.16 14.10
C PRO A 195 -3.50 -4.34 15.37
N THR A 196 -4.54 -4.14 16.17
CA THR A 196 -4.47 -3.33 17.40
C THR A 196 -4.41 -4.18 18.67
N ILE A 197 -4.73 -5.47 18.60
CA ILE A 197 -4.80 -6.35 19.75
C ILE A 197 -3.44 -6.46 20.45
N GLY A 198 -3.46 -6.35 21.80
CA GLY A 198 -2.27 -6.51 22.64
C GLY A 198 -1.19 -5.47 22.44
N SER A 199 -1.52 -4.29 21.88
CA SER A 199 -0.58 -3.22 21.64
C SER A 199 -1.17 -1.85 21.97
N ASN A 200 -0.31 -0.84 22.11
CA ASN A 200 -0.72 0.56 22.27
C ASN A 200 -1.00 1.27 20.94
N TRP A 201 -0.97 0.55 19.83
CA TRP A 201 -1.38 1.07 18.53
C TRP A 201 -2.91 1.05 18.43
N GLN A 202 -3.49 2.12 17.94
CA GLN A 202 -4.92 2.27 17.72
C GLN A 202 -5.23 2.55 16.26
N SER A 203 -6.39 2.07 15.79
CA SER A 203 -6.88 2.38 14.45
C SER A 203 -7.53 3.75 14.46
N LEU A 204 -7.04 4.65 13.61
CA LEU A 204 -7.57 6.01 13.49
C LEU A 204 -8.79 6.09 12.57
N HIS A 205 -9.03 5.06 11.77
CA HIS A 205 -10.22 4.94 10.93
C HIS A 205 -10.73 3.50 10.96
N VAL A 206 -12.00 3.33 11.29
CA VAL A 206 -12.66 2.03 11.33
C VAL A 206 -13.73 1.98 10.24
N GLN A 207 -13.42 1.27 9.15
CA GLN A 207 -14.30 1.10 8.00
C GLN A 207 -13.96 -0.21 7.29
N ASN A 208 -15.00 -0.95 6.88
CA ASN A 208 -14.79 -2.07 5.97
C ASN A 208 -14.27 -1.55 4.61
N THR A 209 -13.20 -2.16 4.11
CA THR A 209 -12.53 -1.72 2.88
C THR A 209 -12.66 -2.71 1.74
N TYR A 210 -12.88 -3.98 2.05
CA TYR A 210 -12.90 -5.07 1.06
C TYR A 210 -14.21 -5.87 1.08
N PRO A 211 -14.73 -6.31 -0.07
CA PRO A 211 -14.42 -5.78 -1.41
C PRO A 211 -15.10 -4.42 -1.62
N SER A 212 -14.50 -3.52 -2.41
CA SER A 212 -14.95 -2.12 -2.56
C SER A 212 -16.40 -1.96 -3.03
N TRP A 213 -16.93 -2.89 -3.81
CA TRP A 213 -18.33 -2.86 -4.30
C TRP A 213 -19.37 -3.32 -3.27
N LYS A 214 -18.96 -4.02 -2.21
CA LYS A 214 -19.82 -4.46 -1.09
C LYS A 214 -18.94 -4.70 0.15
N PRO A 215 -18.44 -3.65 0.82
CA PRO A 215 -17.46 -3.79 1.89
C PRO A 215 -17.98 -4.61 3.06
N LYS A 216 -17.21 -5.63 3.45
CA LYS A 216 -17.56 -6.55 4.54
C LYS A 216 -16.42 -6.73 5.55
N ILE A 217 -15.19 -6.49 5.13
CA ILE A 217 -13.98 -6.75 5.93
C ILE A 217 -13.09 -5.52 5.86
N GLN A 218 -12.49 -5.16 6.99
CA GLN A 218 -11.43 -4.19 7.04
C GLN A 218 -10.09 -4.93 6.96
N PHE A 219 -9.32 -4.70 5.90
CA PHE A 219 -7.94 -5.15 5.74
C PHE A 219 -6.94 -3.99 5.75
N ASP A 220 -7.43 -2.80 5.40
CA ASP A 220 -6.64 -1.58 5.34
C ASP A 220 -6.75 -0.82 6.66
N TYR A 221 -5.64 -0.29 7.12
CA TYR A 221 -5.57 0.41 8.40
C TYR A 221 -4.74 1.67 8.32
N ILE A 222 -5.08 2.62 9.18
CA ILE A 222 -4.26 3.76 9.56
C ILE A 222 -4.06 3.65 11.05
N LEU A 223 -2.87 3.24 11.48
CA LEU A 223 -2.55 3.05 12.89
C LEU A 223 -1.64 4.16 13.40
N SER A 224 -1.85 4.54 14.65
CA SER A 224 -0.92 5.39 15.40
C SER A 224 -0.95 5.02 16.88
N LYS A 225 0.08 5.44 17.62
CA LYS A 225 0.13 5.38 19.09
C LYS A 225 0.20 6.74 19.75
N GLY A 226 0.56 7.78 19.00
CA GLY A 226 0.75 9.14 19.50
C GLY A 226 -0.38 10.12 19.18
N VAL A 227 -1.48 9.65 18.55
CA VAL A 227 -2.63 10.49 18.17
C VAL A 227 -3.85 10.10 18.99
N ALA A 228 -4.50 11.05 19.62
CA ALA A 228 -5.77 10.81 20.26
C ALA A 228 -6.89 10.79 19.22
N LEU A 229 -7.82 9.84 19.28
CA LEU A 229 -8.92 9.70 18.31
C LEU A 229 -9.79 10.96 18.19
N LYS A 230 -9.89 11.74 19.26
CA LYS A 230 -10.63 13.02 19.26
C LYS A 230 -10.01 14.10 18.35
N ASP A 231 -8.73 13.96 18.02
CA ASP A 231 -7.97 14.88 17.18
C ASP A 231 -7.90 14.40 15.72
N VAL A 232 -8.72 13.40 15.36
CA VAL A 232 -8.76 12.79 14.04
C VAL A 232 -10.14 12.93 13.44
N ILE A 233 -10.21 13.48 12.24
CA ILE A 233 -11.42 13.47 11.42
C ILE A 233 -11.32 12.30 10.43
N GLN A 234 -12.27 11.37 10.54
CA GLN A 234 -12.40 10.28 9.56
C GLN A 234 -13.17 10.82 8.36
N VAL A 235 -12.52 10.82 7.19
CA VAL A 235 -13.15 11.29 5.95
C VAL A 235 -13.82 10.09 5.26
N PRO A 236 -15.15 10.11 5.07
CA PRO A 236 -15.85 9.04 4.37
C PRO A 236 -15.31 8.91 2.95
N THR A 237 -14.97 7.70 2.55
CA THR A 237 -14.46 7.41 1.22
C THR A 237 -15.56 6.90 0.32
N THR A 238 -15.64 7.47 -0.87
CA THR A 238 -16.54 7.04 -1.93
C THR A 238 -15.93 5.85 -2.68
N LYS A 239 -16.77 5.12 -3.40
CA LYS A 239 -16.31 3.99 -4.23
C LYS A 239 -15.15 4.43 -5.13
N SER A 240 -14.06 3.68 -5.07
CA SER A 240 -13.04 3.75 -6.10
C SER A 240 -13.43 2.81 -7.24
N ALA A 241 -13.51 3.33 -8.46
CA ALA A 241 -13.73 2.51 -9.65
C ALA A 241 -12.50 1.69 -10.07
N ILE A 242 -11.36 1.94 -9.41
CA ILE A 242 -10.04 1.47 -9.83
C ILE A 242 -9.40 0.44 -8.90
N SER A 243 -10.03 0.16 -7.75
CA SER A 243 -9.50 -0.79 -6.77
C SER A 243 -10.61 -1.65 -6.19
N ASP A 244 -10.31 -2.90 -5.90
CA ASP A 244 -11.17 -3.79 -5.12
C ASP A 244 -11.15 -3.49 -3.62
N HIS A 245 -10.33 -2.53 -3.17
CA HIS A 245 -10.36 -1.94 -1.83
C HIS A 245 -10.89 -0.50 -1.86
N LEU A 246 -11.57 -0.09 -0.79
CA LEU A 246 -11.87 1.31 -0.54
C LEU A 246 -10.68 2.01 0.11
N PRO A 247 -10.33 3.23 -0.31
CA PRO A 247 -9.32 4.01 0.38
C PRO A 247 -9.78 4.40 1.78
N LEU A 248 -8.84 4.51 2.72
CA LEU A 248 -9.06 5.14 4.03
C LEU A 248 -8.43 6.52 4.05
N THR A 249 -9.16 7.50 4.52
CA THR A 249 -8.67 8.89 4.61
C THR A 249 -8.96 9.46 6.00
N ILE A 250 -7.99 10.15 6.56
CA ILE A 250 -8.11 10.90 7.81
C ILE A 250 -7.54 12.30 7.64
N GLU A 251 -8.02 13.24 8.43
CA GLU A 251 -7.38 14.53 8.65
C GLU A 251 -6.86 14.58 10.08
N ILE A 252 -5.67 15.12 10.25
CA ILE A 252 -5.01 15.33 11.55
C ILE A 252 -4.42 16.74 11.54
N ASP A 253 -4.70 17.50 12.58
CA ASP A 253 -4.12 18.83 12.82
C ASP A 253 -2.65 18.75 13.32
#